data_02d68999eab841e412a947bac2e20213
#
_entry.id   02d68999eab841e412a947bac2e20213
#
_cell.length_a   1.000
_cell.length_b   1.000
_cell.length_c   1.000
_cell.angle_alpha   90.00
_cell.angle_beta   90.00
_cell.angle_gamma   90.00
#
_symmetry.space_group_name_H-M   'P 1'
#
loop_
_entity.id
_entity.type
_entity.pdbx_description
1 polymer ?
#
loop_
_entity_poly.entity_id
_entity_poly.type
_entity_poly.pdbx_seq_one_letter_code
_entity_poly.pdbx_strand_id
1 'polypeptide(L)'
;MTIHRKLLAGTVATVALAAASSAFAQSKTLYVGMNGGNFERTFTQAVFPEFEKANDVKIVVVPGTSADILAKATAAKDKPQMHVMFLDDGVMVRAIGAGLCQKLNSSPELGQVDKGSRMKDDMAVGIDMGMTGIAYNKKMFDEKGWAAPTSWMDLADPKFKDKVVFQSASASSFGLHAFLMFNRIQGGNETNVEPGFTKFRDTIGKNVLEFIPSSAKISEMVQTGDAAIFPLTPTAVATLKEKGIPVEYAQPKEGSVVLMVAQCVIANNSEPELSQKLAAYLLSAAAQEKALAGGNVVPSNPGAKAQTPEATKKLEDFHTNMKTAIVLDWDAINAKRPEWNSRWNKMIER
;
A
#
# COMPACT_ATOMS: atom_id res chain seq x y z
N MET A 1 -64.25 79.84 -14.99
CA MET A 1 -63.22 79.43 -14.00
C MET A 1 -62.84 78.08 -14.34
N THR A 2 -61.71 77.90 -15.12
CA THR A 2 -61.34 76.66 -15.74
C THR A 2 -59.93 76.37 -15.26
N ILE A 3 -59.78 75.32 -14.48
CA ILE A 3 -58.47 74.87 -13.90
C ILE A 3 -57.84 73.80 -14.82
N HIS A 4 -56.71 74.18 -15.36
CA HIS A 4 -55.89 73.23 -16.15
C HIS A 4 -55.09 72.32 -15.25
N ARG A 5 -55.28 71.01 -15.35
CA ARG A 5 -54.38 69.97 -14.76
C ARG A 5 -53.35 69.59 -15.80
N LYS A 6 -52.09 69.86 -15.51
CA LYS A 6 -50.92 69.31 -16.25
C LYS A 6 -50.63 67.93 -15.76
N LEU A 7 -50.61 66.90 -16.63
CA LEU A 7 -50.09 65.59 -16.39
C LEU A 7 -48.60 65.64 -16.61
N LEU A 8 -47.80 65.27 -15.58
CA LEU A 8 -46.38 64.92 -15.74
C LEU A 8 -46.32 63.45 -16.02
N ALA A 9 -45.77 63.08 -17.17
CA ALA A 9 -45.35 61.69 -17.52
C ALA A 9 -43.98 61.44 -16.92
N GLY A 10 -43.92 60.60 -15.86
CA GLY A 10 -42.66 60.11 -15.29
C GLY A 10 -42.21 58.87 -16.03
N THR A 11 -41.04 58.94 -16.71
CA THR A 11 -40.36 57.80 -17.34
C THR A 11 -39.60 56.98 -16.27
N VAL A 12 -40.09 55.79 -15.97
CA VAL A 12 -39.44 54.90 -15.08
C VAL A 12 -38.37 54.11 -15.93
N ALA A 13 -37.10 54.41 -15.75
CA ALA A 13 -36.01 53.69 -16.32
C ALA A 13 -35.75 52.43 -15.45
N THR A 14 -36.14 51.27 -15.95
CA THR A 14 -35.85 49.98 -15.31
C THR A 14 -34.40 49.60 -15.58
N VAL A 15 -33.51 49.76 -14.60
CA VAL A 15 -32.15 49.26 -14.64
C VAL A 15 -32.20 47.75 -14.31
N ALA A 16 -32.05 46.90 -15.33
CA ALA A 16 -31.87 45.47 -15.16
C ALA A 16 -30.42 45.21 -14.65
N LEU A 17 -30.26 44.97 -13.35
CA LEU A 17 -29.02 44.41 -12.80
C LEU A 17 -28.90 42.94 -13.27
N ALA A 18 -28.06 42.72 -14.27
CA ALA A 18 -27.60 41.39 -14.60
C ALA A 18 -26.66 40.91 -13.48
N ALA A 19 -27.22 40.19 -12.50
CA ALA A 19 -26.45 39.46 -11.53
C ALA A 19 -25.73 38.32 -12.27
N ALA A 20 -24.46 38.54 -12.64
CA ALA A 20 -23.58 37.49 -13.04
C ALA A 20 -23.36 36.56 -11.83
N SER A 21 -24.16 35.54 -11.72
CA SER A 21 -23.92 34.42 -10.79
C SER A 21 -22.64 33.76 -11.23
N SER A 22 -21.49 34.16 -10.69
CA SER A 22 -20.29 33.36 -10.71
C SER A 22 -20.61 32.08 -9.96
N ALA A 23 -21.08 31.05 -10.67
CA ALA A 23 -21.12 29.71 -10.13
C ALA A 23 -19.67 29.37 -9.79
N PHE A 24 -19.27 29.53 -8.55
CA PHE A 24 -18.09 28.85 -8.04
C PHE A 24 -18.33 27.37 -8.30
N ALA A 25 -17.75 26.85 -9.36
CA ALA A 25 -17.72 25.41 -9.59
C ALA A 25 -17.08 24.81 -8.32
N GLN A 26 -17.88 24.11 -7.55
CA GLN A 26 -17.37 23.41 -6.37
C GLN A 26 -16.28 22.48 -6.86
N SER A 27 -15.04 22.66 -6.39
CA SER A 27 -13.91 21.83 -6.81
C SER A 27 -14.28 20.37 -6.58
N LYS A 28 -14.08 19.54 -7.59
CA LYS A 28 -14.36 18.09 -7.51
C LYS A 28 -13.51 17.45 -6.42
N THR A 29 -14.00 16.37 -5.84
CA THR A 29 -13.25 15.63 -4.82
C THR A 29 -13.05 14.18 -5.27
N LEU A 30 -11.81 13.73 -5.26
CA LEU A 30 -11.47 12.32 -5.45
C LEU A 30 -11.13 11.69 -4.09
N TYR A 31 -11.75 10.56 -3.78
CA TYR A 31 -11.44 9.77 -2.60
C TYR A 31 -10.51 8.62 -3.00
N VAL A 32 -9.35 8.53 -2.34
CA VAL A 32 -8.32 7.51 -2.60
C VAL A 32 -8.14 6.63 -1.38
N GLY A 33 -8.49 5.34 -1.52
CA GLY A 33 -8.24 4.34 -0.49
C GLY A 33 -6.79 3.92 -0.50
N MET A 34 -6.06 4.02 0.62
CA MET A 34 -4.65 3.65 0.71
C MET A 34 -4.17 3.39 2.13
N ASN A 35 -3.02 2.75 2.27
CA ASN A 35 -2.38 2.59 3.57
C ASN A 35 -2.06 3.95 4.19
N GLY A 36 -2.36 4.09 5.47
CA GLY A 36 -2.07 5.30 6.24
C GLY A 36 -0.60 5.47 6.62
N GLY A 37 -0.34 6.46 7.46
CA GLY A 37 0.97 6.70 8.05
C GLY A 37 1.96 7.36 7.09
N ASN A 38 3.18 6.82 6.96
CA ASN A 38 4.22 7.43 6.14
C ASN A 38 3.88 7.37 4.64
N PHE A 39 3.27 6.28 4.19
CA PHE A 39 2.84 6.11 2.81
C PHE A 39 1.82 7.19 2.42
N GLU A 40 0.77 7.37 3.23
CA GLU A 40 -0.21 8.45 3.06
C GLU A 40 0.45 9.83 3.03
N ARG A 41 1.34 10.11 3.98
CA ARG A 41 2.06 11.40 4.03
C ARG A 41 2.85 11.67 2.76
N THR A 42 3.56 10.67 2.24
CA THR A 42 4.34 10.82 1.01
C THR A 42 3.44 11.26 -0.15
N PHE A 43 2.30 10.62 -0.33
CA PHE A 43 1.39 10.97 -1.43
C PHE A 43 0.71 12.32 -1.20
N THR A 44 0.22 12.59 0.01
CA THR A 44 -0.51 13.83 0.31
C THR A 44 0.40 15.07 0.31
N GLN A 45 1.67 14.93 0.66
CA GLN A 45 2.59 16.06 0.75
C GLN A 45 3.45 16.26 -0.52
N ALA A 46 3.82 15.17 -1.22
CA ALA A 46 4.75 15.26 -2.33
C ALA A 46 4.12 14.98 -3.71
N VAL A 47 3.10 14.12 -3.80
CA VAL A 47 2.57 13.64 -5.08
C VAL A 47 1.25 14.31 -5.47
N PHE A 48 0.24 14.25 -4.62
CA PHE A 48 -1.10 14.76 -4.95
C PHE A 48 -1.20 16.26 -5.20
N PRO A 49 -0.45 17.16 -4.53
CA PRO A 49 -0.65 18.60 -4.67
C PRO A 49 -0.50 19.14 -6.10
N GLU A 50 0.38 18.55 -6.89
CA GLU A 50 0.53 18.97 -8.29
C GLU A 50 -0.67 18.55 -9.14
N PHE A 51 -1.18 17.34 -8.96
CA PHE A 51 -2.37 16.86 -9.64
C PHE A 51 -3.61 17.68 -9.24
N GLU A 52 -3.78 17.96 -7.95
CA GLU A 52 -4.87 18.78 -7.42
C GLU A 52 -4.90 20.16 -8.09
N LYS A 53 -3.73 20.81 -8.13
CA LYS A 53 -3.58 22.13 -8.75
C LYS A 53 -3.85 22.12 -10.26
N ALA A 54 -3.35 21.09 -10.96
CA ALA A 54 -3.47 20.99 -12.42
C ALA A 54 -4.89 20.68 -12.88
N ASN A 55 -5.72 20.06 -12.03
CA ASN A 55 -7.07 19.61 -12.40
C ASN A 55 -8.19 20.27 -11.60
N ASP A 56 -7.90 21.26 -10.77
CA ASP A 56 -8.86 21.93 -9.87
C ASP A 56 -9.70 20.91 -9.08
N VAL A 57 -9.01 19.98 -8.42
CA VAL A 57 -9.62 18.88 -7.67
C VAL A 57 -8.98 18.77 -6.29
N LYS A 58 -9.76 18.29 -5.32
CA LYS A 58 -9.23 17.90 -4.00
C LYS A 58 -9.13 16.39 -3.89
N ILE A 59 -8.01 15.89 -3.40
CA ILE A 59 -7.84 14.46 -3.08
C ILE A 59 -7.98 14.27 -1.57
N VAL A 60 -8.88 13.36 -1.19
CA VAL A 60 -9.13 12.98 0.21
C VAL A 60 -8.74 11.52 0.37
N VAL A 61 -7.82 11.25 1.29
CA VAL A 61 -7.41 9.88 1.59
C VAL A 61 -8.44 9.19 2.50
N VAL A 62 -8.75 7.95 2.16
CA VAL A 62 -9.51 7.00 3.00
C VAL A 62 -8.50 5.99 3.53
N PRO A 63 -7.94 6.20 4.73
CA PRO A 63 -6.87 5.35 5.24
C PRO A 63 -7.40 3.99 5.72
N GLY A 64 -6.55 2.98 5.60
CA GLY A 64 -6.82 1.62 6.08
C GLY A 64 -5.76 0.64 5.63
N THR A 65 -5.79 -0.58 6.14
CA THR A 65 -5.03 -1.68 5.54
C THR A 65 -5.62 -2.06 4.17
N SER A 66 -4.87 -2.75 3.33
CA SER A 66 -5.39 -3.25 2.05
C SER A 66 -6.67 -4.08 2.23
N ALA A 67 -6.78 -4.85 3.31
CA ALA A 67 -7.98 -5.63 3.65
C ALA A 67 -9.17 -4.74 4.01
N ASP A 68 -8.95 -3.67 4.80
CA ASP A 68 -10.00 -2.71 5.17
C ASP A 68 -10.54 -1.96 3.96
N ILE A 69 -9.64 -1.51 3.08
CA ILE A 69 -10.00 -0.78 1.85
C ILE A 69 -10.79 -1.69 0.92
N LEU A 70 -10.34 -2.94 0.73
CA LEU A 70 -11.07 -3.94 -0.06
C LEU A 70 -12.47 -4.18 0.50
N ALA A 71 -12.61 -4.33 1.84
CA ALA A 71 -13.88 -4.54 2.48
C ALA A 71 -14.83 -3.33 2.28
N LYS A 72 -14.34 -2.10 2.44
CA LYS A 72 -15.09 -0.86 2.17
C LYS A 72 -15.53 -0.79 0.69
N ALA A 73 -14.63 -1.07 -0.25
CA ALA A 73 -14.94 -1.05 -1.68
C ALA A 73 -15.99 -2.12 -2.04
N THR A 74 -15.88 -3.32 -1.44
CA THR A 74 -16.85 -4.40 -1.64
C THR A 74 -18.24 -4.03 -1.12
N ALA A 75 -18.31 -3.49 0.09
CA ALA A 75 -19.58 -3.07 0.71
C ALA A 75 -20.26 -1.93 -0.07
N ALA A 76 -19.49 -1.10 -0.76
CA ALA A 76 -19.98 0.04 -1.54
C ALA A 76 -19.97 -0.23 -3.06
N LYS A 77 -19.93 -1.48 -3.52
CA LYS A 77 -19.76 -1.84 -4.94
C LYS A 77 -20.78 -1.19 -5.87
N ASP A 78 -22.04 -1.12 -5.44
CA ASP A 78 -23.14 -0.58 -6.25
C ASP A 78 -23.17 0.95 -6.25
N LYS A 79 -22.56 1.59 -5.25
CA LYS A 79 -22.43 3.05 -5.11
C LYS A 79 -21.06 3.37 -4.52
N PRO A 80 -20.00 3.33 -5.33
CA PRO A 80 -18.64 3.52 -4.86
C PRO A 80 -18.44 4.84 -4.12
N GLN A 81 -17.79 4.77 -2.95
CA GLN A 81 -17.45 5.93 -2.13
C GLN A 81 -15.99 6.36 -2.35
N MET A 82 -15.22 5.56 -3.05
CA MET A 82 -13.85 5.85 -3.44
C MET A 82 -13.73 5.82 -4.96
N HIS A 83 -12.71 6.47 -5.49
CA HIS A 83 -12.47 6.65 -6.92
C HIS A 83 -11.27 5.83 -7.40
N VAL A 84 -10.23 5.80 -6.57
CA VAL A 84 -9.01 5.02 -6.78
C VAL A 84 -8.68 4.31 -5.49
N MET A 85 -8.11 3.11 -5.56
CA MET A 85 -7.61 2.40 -4.39
C MET A 85 -6.21 1.83 -4.65
N PHE A 86 -5.39 1.84 -3.60
CA PHE A 86 -4.06 1.26 -3.56
C PHE A 86 -4.09 0.05 -2.63
N LEU A 87 -3.75 -1.11 -3.15
CA LEU A 87 -3.78 -2.37 -2.41
C LEU A 87 -2.50 -3.16 -2.68
N ASP A 88 -2.08 -3.95 -1.70
CA ASP A 88 -1.06 -4.96 -1.92
C ASP A 88 -1.50 -5.93 -3.02
N ASP A 89 -0.58 -6.42 -3.81
CA ASP A 89 -0.82 -7.22 -5.02
C ASP A 89 -1.78 -8.39 -4.81
N GLY A 90 -1.58 -9.20 -3.77
CA GLY A 90 -2.48 -10.32 -3.47
C GLY A 90 -3.91 -9.90 -3.12
N VAL A 91 -4.09 -8.73 -2.52
CA VAL A 91 -5.41 -8.14 -2.23
C VAL A 91 -6.00 -7.51 -3.49
N MET A 92 -5.15 -6.88 -4.33
CA MET A 92 -5.57 -6.31 -5.61
C MET A 92 -6.09 -7.38 -6.58
N VAL A 93 -5.46 -8.55 -6.65
CA VAL A 93 -5.99 -9.69 -7.44
C VAL A 93 -7.42 -10.04 -7.02
N ARG A 94 -7.71 -10.02 -5.71
CA ARG A 94 -9.09 -10.24 -5.20
C ARG A 94 -10.04 -9.12 -5.62
N ALA A 95 -9.59 -7.86 -5.56
CA ALA A 95 -10.39 -6.72 -5.99
C ALA A 95 -10.75 -6.80 -7.47
N ILE A 96 -9.78 -7.17 -8.33
CA ILE A 96 -9.99 -7.41 -9.76
C ILE A 96 -10.99 -8.55 -9.97
N GLY A 97 -10.79 -9.69 -9.30
CA GLY A 97 -11.69 -10.85 -9.38
C GLY A 97 -13.12 -10.56 -8.92
N ALA A 98 -13.29 -9.63 -7.96
CA ALA A 98 -14.60 -9.17 -7.49
C ALA A 98 -15.26 -8.12 -8.42
N GLY A 99 -14.59 -7.71 -9.50
CA GLY A 99 -15.08 -6.69 -10.44
C GLY A 99 -15.15 -5.29 -9.83
N LEU A 100 -14.23 -4.97 -8.91
CA LEU A 100 -14.15 -3.65 -8.27
C LEU A 100 -13.25 -2.67 -9.02
N CYS A 101 -12.39 -3.17 -9.91
CA CYS A 101 -11.50 -2.36 -10.73
C CYS A 101 -12.04 -2.24 -12.16
N GLN A 102 -11.85 -1.09 -12.79
CA GLN A 102 -12.02 -0.93 -14.22
C GLN A 102 -10.66 -0.88 -14.92
N LYS A 103 -10.61 -1.30 -16.18
CA LYS A 103 -9.40 -1.24 -16.99
C LYS A 103 -8.87 0.19 -17.08
N LEU A 104 -7.56 0.35 -16.91
CA LEU A 104 -6.90 1.63 -17.12
C LEU A 104 -6.90 2.01 -18.59
N ASN A 105 -7.13 3.28 -18.84
CA ASN A 105 -7.03 3.84 -20.18
C ASN A 105 -5.59 3.75 -20.69
N SER A 106 -5.44 3.51 -21.99
CA SER A 106 -4.11 3.59 -22.61
C SER A 106 -3.55 5.01 -22.44
N SER A 107 -2.33 5.10 -21.95
CA SER A 107 -1.60 6.36 -21.79
C SER A 107 -0.10 6.14 -22.02
N PRO A 108 0.67 7.21 -22.34
CA PRO A 108 2.12 7.11 -22.43
C PRO A 108 2.75 6.58 -21.14
N GLU A 109 2.25 7.00 -19.98
CA GLU A 109 2.75 6.62 -18.66
C GLU A 109 2.54 5.12 -18.40
N LEU A 110 1.37 4.58 -18.75
CA LEU A 110 1.10 3.15 -18.65
C LEU A 110 2.06 2.34 -19.55
N GLY A 111 2.44 2.88 -20.68
CA GLY A 111 3.41 2.26 -21.60
C GLY A 111 4.85 2.25 -21.07
N GLN A 112 5.18 3.11 -20.12
CA GLN A 112 6.53 3.29 -19.58
C GLN A 112 6.83 2.41 -18.35
N VAL A 113 5.81 1.94 -17.64
CA VAL A 113 6.03 1.12 -16.45
C VAL A 113 6.50 -0.29 -16.80
N ASP A 114 7.24 -0.91 -15.90
CA ASP A 114 7.67 -2.29 -16.04
C ASP A 114 6.49 -3.22 -16.27
N LYS A 115 6.63 -4.14 -17.23
CA LYS A 115 5.57 -5.10 -17.55
C LYS A 115 5.19 -5.97 -16.36
N GLY A 116 6.15 -6.30 -15.48
CA GLY A 116 5.91 -7.06 -14.26
C GLY A 116 5.07 -6.33 -13.21
N SER A 117 4.93 -5.00 -13.31
CA SER A 117 4.05 -4.22 -12.43
C SER A 117 2.61 -4.13 -12.95
N ARG A 118 2.34 -4.54 -14.19
CA ARG A 118 0.99 -4.51 -14.80
C ARG A 118 0.23 -5.78 -14.45
N MET A 119 -0.95 -5.62 -13.90
CA MET A 119 -1.81 -6.73 -13.49
C MET A 119 -2.90 -6.96 -14.55
N LYS A 120 -3.35 -8.19 -14.63
CA LYS A 120 -4.39 -8.71 -15.53
C LYS A 120 -5.10 -7.66 -16.41
N ASP A 121 -4.79 -7.63 -17.68
CA ASP A 121 -5.43 -6.77 -18.69
C ASP A 121 -5.41 -5.26 -18.36
N ASP A 122 -4.42 -4.80 -17.61
CA ASP A 122 -4.30 -3.42 -17.11
C ASP A 122 -5.45 -2.99 -16.17
N MET A 123 -6.03 -3.93 -15.44
CA MET A 123 -7.04 -3.63 -14.43
C MET A 123 -6.44 -2.94 -13.20
N ALA A 124 -5.15 -3.15 -12.96
CA ALA A 124 -4.37 -2.46 -11.94
C ALA A 124 -2.89 -2.41 -12.35
N VAL A 125 -2.13 -1.49 -11.75
CA VAL A 125 -0.70 -1.33 -12.01
C VAL A 125 0.02 -0.94 -10.72
N GLY A 126 1.19 -1.56 -10.48
CA GLY A 126 2.07 -1.22 -9.35
C GLY A 126 2.54 0.21 -9.39
N ILE A 127 2.54 0.85 -8.23
CA ILE A 127 3.07 2.20 -8.00
C ILE A 127 4.18 2.22 -6.96
N ASP A 128 4.32 1.13 -6.21
CA ASP A 128 5.39 0.91 -5.25
C ASP A 128 5.82 -0.55 -5.32
N MET A 129 7.11 -0.77 -5.51
CA MET A 129 7.71 -2.09 -5.59
C MET A 129 8.52 -2.35 -4.32
N GLY A 130 8.27 -3.47 -3.69
CA GLY A 130 8.93 -3.82 -2.44
C GLY A 130 9.08 -5.32 -2.26
N MET A 131 9.46 -5.71 -1.07
CA MET A 131 9.59 -7.10 -0.68
C MET A 131 9.43 -7.27 0.82
N THR A 132 8.93 -8.41 1.25
CA THR A 132 8.92 -8.81 2.65
C THR A 132 10.11 -9.71 2.93
N GLY A 133 10.91 -9.34 3.90
CA GLY A 133 12.02 -10.14 4.43
C GLY A 133 11.98 -10.12 5.96
N ILE A 134 13.15 -10.13 6.56
CA ILE A 134 13.30 -10.14 8.03
C ILE A 134 13.83 -8.78 8.49
N ALA A 135 13.28 -8.28 9.58
CA ALA A 135 13.84 -7.17 10.31
C ALA A 135 14.17 -7.59 11.75
N TYR A 136 15.11 -6.90 12.38
CA TYR A 136 15.56 -7.22 13.73
C TYR A 136 15.92 -5.98 14.51
N ASN A 137 15.83 -6.09 15.85
CA ASN A 137 16.22 -5.05 16.79
C ASN A 137 17.76 -4.99 16.87
N LYS A 138 18.37 -4.08 16.13
CA LYS A 138 19.82 -3.93 16.02
C LYS A 138 20.49 -3.72 17.38
N LYS A 139 19.89 -2.87 18.24
CA LYS A 139 20.41 -2.61 19.59
C LYS A 139 20.46 -3.89 20.42
N MET A 140 19.36 -4.65 20.47
CA MET A 140 19.30 -5.92 21.20
C MET A 140 20.32 -6.93 20.67
N PHE A 141 20.47 -7.04 19.35
CA PHE A 141 21.43 -7.95 18.72
C PHE A 141 22.85 -7.58 19.12
N ASP A 142 23.22 -6.30 19.10
CA ASP A 142 24.53 -5.82 19.52
C ASP A 142 24.81 -6.10 21.00
N GLU A 143 23.86 -5.79 21.87
CA GLU A 143 23.96 -6.02 23.33
C GLU A 143 24.10 -7.51 23.67
N LYS A 144 23.48 -8.38 22.91
CA LYS A 144 23.54 -9.84 23.09
C LYS A 144 24.67 -10.53 22.32
N GLY A 145 25.39 -9.82 21.47
CA GLY A 145 26.42 -10.39 20.59
C GLY A 145 25.82 -11.33 19.55
N TRP A 146 24.58 -11.12 19.12
CA TRP A 146 23.95 -11.97 18.11
C TRP A 146 24.33 -11.50 16.70
N ALA A 147 24.64 -12.44 15.82
CA ALA A 147 24.81 -12.14 14.41
C ALA A 147 23.47 -11.78 13.75
N ALA A 148 23.51 -10.91 12.74
CA ALA A 148 22.33 -10.58 11.94
C ALA A 148 21.67 -11.86 11.38
N PRO A 149 20.31 -11.92 11.30
CA PRO A 149 19.64 -13.08 10.75
C PRO A 149 19.94 -13.24 9.25
N THR A 150 19.96 -14.48 8.77
CA THR A 150 20.28 -14.83 7.39
C THR A 150 19.28 -15.78 6.75
N SER A 151 18.29 -16.25 7.51
CA SER A 151 17.31 -17.24 7.10
C SER A 151 15.97 -16.99 7.74
N TRP A 152 14.88 -17.27 7.02
CA TRP A 152 13.54 -17.33 7.62
C TRP A 152 13.45 -18.28 8.81
N MET A 153 14.31 -19.33 8.82
CA MET A 153 14.36 -20.26 9.93
C MET A 153 15.00 -19.70 11.19
N ASP A 154 15.67 -18.55 11.11
CA ASP A 154 16.16 -17.87 12.31
C ASP A 154 15.01 -17.44 13.25
N LEU A 155 13.80 -17.22 12.71
CA LEU A 155 12.59 -17.01 13.54
C LEU A 155 12.29 -18.20 14.47
N ALA A 156 12.77 -19.39 14.15
CA ALA A 156 12.60 -20.60 14.97
C ALA A 156 13.76 -20.86 15.96
N ASP A 157 14.80 -20.02 15.95
CA ASP A 157 15.95 -20.20 16.88
C ASP A 157 15.47 -20.00 18.33
N PRO A 158 15.70 -20.97 19.23
CA PRO A 158 15.27 -20.90 20.64
C PRO A 158 15.77 -19.68 21.41
N LYS A 159 16.85 -19.02 20.96
CA LYS A 159 17.36 -17.78 21.59
C LYS A 159 16.35 -16.62 21.49
N PHE A 160 15.40 -16.69 20.55
CA PHE A 160 14.34 -15.70 20.37
C PHE A 160 13.01 -16.08 21.04
N LYS A 161 13.03 -17.03 21.99
CA LYS A 161 11.83 -17.40 22.72
C LYS A 161 11.15 -16.17 23.34
N ASP A 162 9.85 -16.00 23.06
CA ASP A 162 9.04 -14.85 23.48
C ASP A 162 9.61 -13.48 23.02
N LYS A 163 10.29 -13.46 21.85
CA LYS A 163 10.89 -12.28 21.24
C LYS A 163 10.62 -12.16 19.73
N VAL A 164 9.94 -13.13 19.13
CA VAL A 164 9.46 -13.04 17.78
C VAL A 164 8.13 -12.30 17.77
N VAL A 165 8.00 -11.24 17.00
CA VAL A 165 6.72 -10.61 16.70
C VAL A 165 6.31 -11.02 15.32
N PHE A 166 5.18 -11.70 15.21
CA PHE A 166 4.69 -12.22 13.95
C PHE A 166 3.38 -11.53 13.57
N GLN A 167 3.30 -10.99 12.36
CA GLN A 167 2.03 -10.42 11.92
C GLN A 167 1.07 -11.54 11.55
N SER A 168 -0.22 -11.38 11.91
CA SER A 168 -1.25 -12.36 11.59
C SER A 168 -1.29 -12.65 10.09
N ALA A 169 -1.07 -13.91 9.69
CA ALA A 169 -1.15 -14.28 8.29
C ALA A 169 -2.57 -14.13 7.71
N SER A 170 -3.60 -14.06 8.55
CA SER A 170 -4.98 -13.80 8.11
C SER A 170 -5.26 -12.31 7.85
N ALA A 171 -4.54 -11.40 8.49
CA ALA A 171 -4.79 -9.96 8.47
C ALA A 171 -3.71 -9.16 7.72
N SER A 172 -2.47 -9.65 7.64
CA SER A 172 -1.31 -8.94 7.10
C SER A 172 -0.65 -9.70 5.96
N SER A 173 -0.30 -8.98 4.88
CA SER A 173 0.50 -9.52 3.78
C SER A 173 1.88 -9.98 4.27
N PHE A 174 2.51 -9.24 5.21
CA PHE A 174 3.83 -9.61 5.73
C PHE A 174 3.82 -10.94 6.49
N GLY A 175 2.81 -11.16 7.32
CA GLY A 175 2.63 -12.43 8.02
C GLY A 175 2.33 -13.59 7.06
N LEU A 176 1.50 -13.34 6.04
CA LEU A 176 1.25 -14.34 4.99
C LEU A 176 2.54 -14.70 4.24
N HIS A 177 3.32 -13.71 3.83
CA HIS A 177 4.58 -13.93 3.12
C HIS A 177 5.54 -14.77 3.96
N ALA A 178 5.72 -14.42 5.23
CA ALA A 178 6.57 -15.18 6.14
C ALA A 178 6.07 -16.62 6.36
N PHE A 179 4.75 -16.82 6.49
CA PHE A 179 4.16 -18.14 6.58
C PHE A 179 4.37 -18.96 5.31
N LEU A 180 4.18 -18.38 4.12
CA LEU A 180 4.38 -19.06 2.85
C LEU A 180 5.86 -19.41 2.60
N MET A 181 6.78 -18.53 3.00
CA MET A 181 8.20 -18.87 2.94
C MET A 181 8.56 -19.98 3.91
N PHE A 182 8.05 -19.96 5.14
CA PHE A 182 8.21 -21.08 6.06
C PHE A 182 7.62 -22.37 5.47
N ASN A 183 6.41 -22.33 4.92
CA ASN A 183 5.79 -23.48 4.25
C ASN A 183 6.66 -24.03 3.13
N ARG A 184 7.21 -23.15 2.27
CA ARG A 184 8.10 -23.54 1.17
C ARG A 184 9.38 -24.23 1.67
N ILE A 185 10.00 -23.71 2.73
CA ILE A 185 11.19 -24.31 3.37
C ILE A 185 10.84 -25.70 3.95
N GLN A 186 9.60 -25.89 4.40
CA GLN A 186 9.12 -27.19 4.91
C GLN A 186 8.67 -28.16 3.80
N GLY A 187 8.83 -27.80 2.51
CA GLY A 187 8.49 -28.63 1.35
C GLY A 187 7.09 -28.42 0.79
N GLY A 188 6.39 -27.35 1.21
CA GLY A 188 5.11 -26.93 0.65
C GLY A 188 5.25 -25.94 -0.50
N ASN A 189 4.11 -25.45 -0.99
CA ASN A 189 3.99 -24.42 -2.03
C ASN A 189 2.62 -23.73 -1.90
N GLU A 190 2.26 -22.87 -2.87
CA GLU A 190 1.01 -22.10 -2.88
C GLU A 190 -0.25 -22.94 -3.07
N THR A 191 -0.14 -24.20 -3.48
CA THR A 191 -1.27 -25.16 -3.59
C THR A 191 -1.29 -26.17 -2.45
N ASN A 192 -0.18 -26.32 -1.72
CA ASN A 192 -0.04 -27.23 -0.58
C ASN A 192 0.62 -26.52 0.61
N VAL A 193 -0.19 -26.11 1.58
CA VAL A 193 0.26 -25.42 2.81
C VAL A 193 0.29 -26.34 4.05
N GLU A 194 0.04 -27.64 3.88
CA GLU A 194 0.03 -28.60 4.99
C GLU A 194 1.33 -28.65 5.77
N PRO A 195 2.52 -28.68 5.11
CA PRO A 195 3.79 -28.67 5.84
C PRO A 195 3.93 -27.45 6.76
N GLY A 196 3.51 -26.27 6.29
CA GLY A 196 3.54 -25.04 7.05
C GLY A 196 2.63 -25.10 8.27
N PHE A 197 1.35 -25.42 8.09
CA PHE A 197 0.39 -25.49 9.20
C PHE A 197 0.76 -26.54 10.24
N THR A 198 1.26 -27.70 9.80
CA THR A 198 1.62 -28.79 10.71
C THR A 198 2.81 -28.44 11.59
N LYS A 199 3.80 -27.72 11.04
CA LYS A 199 5.09 -27.49 11.72
C LYS A 199 5.21 -26.11 12.38
N PHE A 200 4.45 -25.11 11.93
CA PHE A 200 4.64 -23.72 12.37
C PHE A 200 4.57 -23.58 13.89
N ARG A 201 3.55 -24.17 14.51
CA ARG A 201 3.31 -24.06 15.94
C ARG A 201 4.47 -24.59 16.80
N ASP A 202 5.09 -25.69 16.33
CA ASP A 202 6.17 -26.37 17.06
C ASP A 202 7.57 -25.84 16.72
N THR A 203 7.64 -24.87 15.79
CA THR A 203 8.87 -24.21 15.36
C THR A 203 8.81 -22.71 15.67
N ILE A 204 8.52 -21.87 14.69
CA ILE A 204 8.43 -20.42 14.85
C ILE A 204 7.43 -20.05 15.94
N GLY A 205 6.27 -20.71 15.99
CA GLY A 205 5.20 -20.43 16.96
C GLY A 205 5.63 -20.47 18.41
N LYS A 206 6.61 -21.31 18.76
CA LYS A 206 7.16 -21.37 20.14
C LYS A 206 7.90 -20.11 20.59
N ASN A 207 8.36 -19.31 19.64
CA ASN A 207 9.14 -18.11 19.88
C ASN A 207 8.27 -16.83 19.77
N VAL A 208 7.04 -16.96 19.25
CA VAL A 208 6.15 -15.82 19.05
C VAL A 208 5.66 -15.29 20.39
N LEU A 209 5.99 -14.02 20.67
CA LEU A 209 5.46 -13.28 21.79
C LEU A 209 4.01 -12.86 21.55
N GLU A 210 3.74 -12.30 20.36
CA GLU A 210 2.43 -11.79 19.97
C GLU A 210 2.21 -11.90 18.46
N PHE A 211 0.99 -12.28 18.08
CA PHE A 211 0.49 -12.13 16.72
C PHE A 211 -0.20 -10.76 16.60
N ILE A 212 0.34 -9.88 15.79
CA ILE A 212 -0.21 -8.52 15.61
C ILE A 212 -0.93 -8.39 14.25
N PRO A 213 -2.03 -7.62 14.16
CA PRO A 213 -2.77 -7.47 12.91
C PRO A 213 -2.06 -6.60 11.88
N SER A 214 -1.13 -5.73 12.33
CA SER A 214 -0.38 -4.82 11.47
C SER A 214 0.96 -4.44 12.10
N SER A 215 1.85 -3.79 11.34
CA SER A 215 3.16 -3.32 11.83
C SER A 215 3.10 -2.11 12.78
N ALA A 216 1.93 -1.59 13.11
CA ALA A 216 1.79 -0.36 13.91
C ALA A 216 2.45 -0.45 15.30
N LYS A 217 2.39 -1.62 15.94
CA LYS A 217 3.00 -1.86 17.27
C LYS A 217 4.52 -2.11 17.25
N ILE A 218 5.12 -2.39 16.10
CA ILE A 218 6.53 -2.82 16.03
C ILE A 218 7.46 -1.77 16.65
N SER A 219 7.20 -0.48 16.39
CA SER A 219 8.01 0.61 16.93
C SER A 219 8.09 0.57 18.47
N GLU A 220 6.96 0.41 19.13
CA GLU A 220 6.85 0.30 20.58
C GLU A 220 7.56 -0.97 21.08
N MET A 221 7.26 -2.12 20.49
CA MET A 221 7.81 -3.41 20.90
C MET A 221 9.33 -3.51 20.73
N VAL A 222 9.89 -2.81 19.74
CA VAL A 222 11.36 -2.70 19.59
C VAL A 222 11.95 -1.82 20.71
N GLN A 223 11.32 -0.69 21.03
CA GLN A 223 11.80 0.23 22.06
C GLN A 223 11.73 -0.38 23.47
N THR A 224 10.68 -1.13 23.76
CA THR A 224 10.52 -1.85 25.05
C THR A 224 11.42 -3.08 25.14
N GLY A 225 12.02 -3.53 24.04
CA GLY A 225 12.83 -4.75 23.99
C GLY A 225 12.00 -6.03 23.93
N ASP A 226 10.73 -5.94 23.57
CA ASP A 226 9.85 -7.10 23.40
C ASP A 226 10.05 -7.77 22.05
N ALA A 227 10.33 -6.99 21.00
CA ALA A 227 10.59 -7.49 19.66
C ALA A 227 12.10 -7.59 19.38
N ALA A 228 12.60 -8.81 19.15
CA ALA A 228 13.95 -9.04 18.66
C ALA A 228 14.00 -9.22 17.13
N ILE A 229 13.06 -9.98 16.56
CA ILE A 229 13.07 -10.35 15.16
C ILE A 229 11.62 -10.50 14.64
N PHE A 230 11.37 -10.03 13.42
CA PHE A 230 10.02 -9.99 12.85
C PHE A 230 10.03 -9.85 11.32
N PRO A 231 9.00 -10.33 10.60
CA PRO A 231 8.83 -10.06 9.16
C PRO A 231 8.52 -8.58 8.91
N LEU A 232 9.24 -7.94 7.97
CA LEU A 232 8.99 -6.56 7.57
C LEU A 232 9.62 -6.24 6.20
N THR A 233 9.27 -5.08 5.63
CA THR A 233 9.86 -4.59 4.39
C THR A 233 11.06 -3.67 4.65
N PRO A 234 12.03 -3.57 3.71
CA PRO A 234 13.14 -2.60 3.81
C PRO A 234 12.65 -1.15 3.98
N THR A 235 11.55 -0.81 3.28
CA THR A 235 10.97 0.54 3.32
C THR A 235 10.37 0.87 4.68
N ALA A 236 9.67 -0.08 5.31
CA ALA A 236 9.18 0.09 6.68
C ALA A 236 10.31 0.17 7.70
N VAL A 237 11.37 -0.62 7.53
CA VAL A 237 12.60 -0.52 8.35
C VAL A 237 13.22 0.87 8.21
N ALA A 238 13.38 1.39 7.00
CA ALA A 238 13.90 2.74 6.78
C ALA A 238 13.05 3.80 7.52
N THR A 239 11.72 3.71 7.41
CA THR A 239 10.80 4.61 8.14
C THR A 239 10.97 4.52 9.68
N LEU A 240 11.20 3.34 10.22
CA LEU A 240 11.46 3.18 11.65
C LEU A 240 12.81 3.79 12.04
N LYS A 241 13.85 3.59 11.24
CA LYS A 241 15.18 4.19 11.44
C LYS A 241 15.13 5.72 11.42
N GLU A 242 14.38 6.33 10.52
CA GLU A 242 14.15 7.78 10.48
C GLU A 242 13.55 8.33 11.79
N LYS A 243 12.77 7.50 12.49
CA LYS A 243 12.21 7.81 13.83
C LYS A 243 13.16 7.48 14.98
N GLY A 244 14.39 7.08 14.70
CA GLY A 244 15.36 6.69 15.71
C GLY A 244 15.15 5.31 16.33
N ILE A 245 14.30 4.47 15.73
CA ILE A 245 14.09 3.10 16.21
C ILE A 245 15.26 2.22 15.73
N PRO A 246 15.93 1.48 16.65
CA PRO A 246 17.14 0.72 16.32
C PRO A 246 16.82 -0.61 15.62
N VAL A 247 16.37 -0.55 14.40
CA VAL A 247 16.06 -1.72 13.57
C VAL A 247 16.96 -1.79 12.34
N GLU A 248 17.18 -3.01 11.85
CA GLU A 248 17.85 -3.27 10.56
C GLU A 248 17.08 -4.32 9.77
N TYR A 249 17.24 -4.25 8.44
CA TYR A 249 16.72 -5.26 7.51
C TYR A 249 17.78 -6.32 7.25
N ALA A 250 17.35 -7.56 7.14
CA ALA A 250 18.18 -8.69 6.73
C ALA A 250 17.52 -9.44 5.58
N GLN A 251 18.26 -9.62 4.48
CA GLN A 251 17.82 -10.41 3.34
C GLN A 251 17.98 -11.89 3.66
N PRO A 252 16.88 -12.69 3.72
CA PRO A 252 16.99 -14.12 3.93
C PRO A 252 17.65 -14.81 2.73
N LYS A 253 18.49 -15.81 2.96
CA LYS A 253 19.16 -16.60 1.91
C LYS A 253 18.18 -17.37 1.02
N GLU A 254 17.01 -17.71 1.54
CA GLU A 254 15.94 -18.36 0.79
C GLU A 254 15.16 -17.39 -0.12
N GLY A 255 15.51 -16.11 -0.06
CA GLY A 255 14.84 -15.04 -0.75
C GLY A 255 13.77 -14.32 0.10
N SER A 256 13.54 -13.08 -0.25
CA SER A 256 12.38 -12.29 0.22
C SER A 256 11.16 -12.56 -0.69
N VAL A 257 9.98 -12.14 -0.27
CA VAL A 257 8.75 -12.24 -1.08
C VAL A 257 8.45 -10.89 -1.69
N VAL A 258 8.27 -10.83 -3.01
CA VAL A 258 7.86 -9.61 -3.70
C VAL A 258 6.55 -9.11 -3.09
N LEU A 259 6.50 -7.81 -2.83
CA LEU A 259 5.31 -7.08 -2.40
C LEU A 259 5.17 -5.85 -3.29
N MET A 260 4.09 -5.77 -4.01
CA MET A 260 3.77 -4.62 -4.85
C MET A 260 2.52 -3.94 -4.31
N VAL A 261 2.56 -2.61 -4.14
CA VAL A 261 1.34 -1.83 -3.95
C VAL A 261 0.87 -1.38 -5.32
N ALA A 262 -0.28 -1.88 -5.72
CA ALA A 262 -0.89 -1.54 -7.00
C ALA A 262 -2.07 -0.58 -6.83
N GLN A 263 -2.27 0.29 -7.81
CA GLN A 263 -3.45 1.13 -7.93
C GLN A 263 -4.46 0.53 -8.90
N CYS A 264 -5.74 0.74 -8.63
CA CYS A 264 -6.78 0.60 -9.65
C CYS A 264 -7.80 1.73 -9.55
N VAL A 265 -8.42 2.06 -10.68
CA VAL A 265 -9.60 2.93 -10.73
C VAL A 265 -10.82 2.08 -10.39
N ILE A 266 -11.61 2.52 -9.42
CA ILE A 266 -12.80 1.77 -8.97
C ILE A 266 -13.88 1.81 -10.06
N ALA A 267 -14.43 0.66 -10.37
CA ALA A 267 -15.49 0.54 -11.36
C ALA A 267 -16.75 1.30 -10.94
N ASN A 268 -17.43 1.93 -11.88
CA ASN A 268 -18.68 2.68 -11.67
C ASN A 268 -18.57 3.84 -10.65
N ASN A 269 -17.38 4.39 -10.43
CA ASN A 269 -17.20 5.58 -9.60
C ASN A 269 -17.82 6.84 -10.26
N SER A 270 -18.09 7.86 -9.46
CA SER A 270 -18.78 9.09 -9.90
C SER A 270 -17.93 10.03 -10.76
N GLU A 271 -16.58 9.87 -10.78
CA GLU A 271 -15.64 10.72 -11.52
C GLU A 271 -14.67 9.87 -12.38
N PRO A 272 -15.16 9.06 -13.33
CA PRO A 272 -14.34 8.07 -14.01
C PRO A 272 -13.20 8.67 -14.83
N GLU A 273 -13.44 9.78 -15.56
CA GLU A 273 -12.39 10.41 -16.36
C GLU A 273 -11.28 11.02 -15.51
N LEU A 274 -11.66 11.69 -14.42
CA LEU A 274 -10.71 12.31 -13.49
C LEU A 274 -9.90 11.24 -12.72
N SER A 275 -10.55 10.14 -12.38
CA SER A 275 -9.90 8.97 -11.77
C SER A 275 -8.87 8.32 -12.69
N GLN A 276 -9.17 8.19 -13.98
CA GLN A 276 -8.23 7.70 -15.00
C GLN A 276 -7.05 8.66 -15.20
N LYS A 277 -7.30 9.97 -15.19
CA LYS A 277 -6.22 10.98 -15.24
C LYS A 277 -5.30 10.87 -14.01
N LEU A 278 -5.87 10.70 -12.81
CA LEU A 278 -5.08 10.48 -11.60
C LEU A 278 -4.25 9.20 -11.71
N ALA A 279 -4.86 8.11 -12.18
CA ALA A 279 -4.16 6.85 -12.34
C ALA A 279 -2.98 6.96 -13.33
N ALA A 280 -3.15 7.64 -14.45
CA ALA A 280 -2.07 7.90 -15.40
C ALA A 280 -0.97 8.78 -14.78
N TYR A 281 -1.33 9.89 -14.10
CA TYR A 281 -0.38 10.77 -13.41
C TYR A 281 0.50 10.01 -12.42
N LEU A 282 -0.09 9.11 -11.62
CA LEU A 282 0.62 8.31 -10.62
C LEU A 282 1.64 7.32 -11.23
N LEU A 283 1.50 6.99 -12.51
CA LEU A 283 2.46 6.16 -13.27
C LEU A 283 3.57 6.99 -13.94
N SER A 284 3.47 8.32 -13.95
CA SER A 284 4.50 9.16 -14.55
C SER A 284 5.81 9.08 -13.77
N ALA A 285 6.93 9.18 -14.48
CA ALA A 285 8.26 9.24 -13.86
C ALA A 285 8.34 10.37 -12.83
N ALA A 286 7.81 11.56 -13.15
CA ALA A 286 7.84 12.74 -12.27
C ALA A 286 7.06 12.52 -10.95
N ALA A 287 5.88 11.90 -10.99
CA ALA A 287 5.12 11.58 -9.78
C ALA A 287 5.85 10.54 -8.92
N GLN A 288 6.43 9.52 -9.55
CA GLN A 288 7.14 8.45 -8.85
C GLN A 288 8.52 8.91 -8.32
N GLU A 289 9.20 9.85 -8.97
CA GLU A 289 10.39 10.52 -8.41
C GLU A 289 10.06 11.27 -7.12
N LYS A 290 8.93 11.97 -7.08
CA LYS A 290 8.45 12.65 -5.86
C LYS A 290 8.12 11.66 -4.75
N ALA A 291 7.48 10.55 -5.09
CA ALA A 291 7.18 9.49 -4.13
C ALA A 291 8.45 8.84 -3.57
N LEU A 292 9.46 8.61 -4.41
CA LEU A 292 10.76 8.08 -4.01
C LEU A 292 11.52 9.07 -3.10
N ALA A 293 11.52 10.36 -3.44
CA ALA A 293 12.19 11.40 -2.67
C ALA A 293 11.46 11.75 -1.37
N GLY A 294 10.12 11.77 -1.40
CA GLY A 294 9.29 12.15 -0.24
C GLY A 294 9.01 11.03 0.75
N GLY A 295 9.41 9.81 0.46
CA GLY A 295 9.14 8.67 1.30
C GLY A 295 9.85 7.41 0.89
N ASN A 296 9.31 6.27 1.32
CA ASN A 296 9.92 4.97 1.11
C ASN A 296 9.20 4.20 -0.01
N VAL A 297 8.93 4.85 -1.12
CA VAL A 297 8.31 4.28 -2.31
C VAL A 297 9.40 3.93 -3.33
N VAL A 298 9.34 2.74 -3.90
CA VAL A 298 10.20 2.29 -4.99
C VAL A 298 9.41 2.33 -6.30
N PRO A 299 9.86 3.12 -7.30
CA PRO A 299 9.13 3.30 -8.55
C PRO A 299 8.92 1.99 -9.33
N SER A 300 7.76 1.86 -9.98
CA SER A 300 7.50 0.88 -11.04
C SER A 300 7.82 1.42 -12.44
N ASN A 301 8.00 2.74 -12.57
CA ASN A 301 8.40 3.39 -13.80
C ASN A 301 9.95 3.53 -13.82
N PRO A 302 10.67 2.82 -14.70
CA PRO A 302 12.13 2.87 -14.75
C PRO A 302 12.68 4.25 -15.20
N GLY A 303 11.82 5.14 -15.69
CA GLY A 303 12.16 6.53 -15.98
C GLY A 303 12.30 7.40 -14.75
N ALA A 304 11.75 6.99 -13.60
CA ALA A 304 11.88 7.70 -12.34
C ALA A 304 13.31 7.56 -11.78
N LYS A 305 13.95 8.69 -11.49
CA LYS A 305 15.37 8.73 -11.09
C LYS A 305 15.51 9.15 -9.64
N ALA A 306 16.45 8.53 -8.94
CA ALA A 306 16.87 8.98 -7.62
C ALA A 306 17.57 10.35 -7.73
N GLN A 307 17.16 11.29 -6.89
CA GLN A 307 17.70 12.64 -6.84
C GLN A 307 18.68 12.83 -5.67
N THR A 308 18.77 11.86 -4.76
CA THR A 308 19.66 11.90 -3.59
C THR A 308 20.48 10.62 -3.47
N PRO A 309 21.65 10.65 -2.79
CA PRO A 309 22.44 9.44 -2.54
C PRO A 309 21.64 8.35 -1.80
N GLU A 310 20.78 8.75 -0.87
CA GLU A 310 19.94 7.83 -0.10
C GLU A 310 18.92 7.14 -1.00
N ALA A 311 18.25 7.87 -1.88
CA ALA A 311 17.31 7.32 -2.85
C ALA A 311 18.02 6.40 -3.86
N THR A 312 19.23 6.77 -4.30
CA THR A 312 20.07 5.93 -5.18
C THR A 312 20.39 4.59 -4.50
N LYS A 313 20.91 4.67 -3.27
CA LYS A 313 21.22 3.46 -2.50
C LYS A 313 19.97 2.58 -2.30
N LYS A 314 18.83 3.16 -2.02
CA LYS A 314 17.55 2.41 -1.88
C LYS A 314 17.23 1.62 -3.15
N LEU A 315 17.35 2.24 -4.33
CA LEU A 315 17.10 1.54 -5.60
C LEU A 315 18.14 0.45 -5.87
N GLU A 316 19.41 0.69 -5.57
CA GLU A 316 20.47 -0.33 -5.70
C GLU A 316 20.23 -1.53 -4.78
N ASP A 317 19.91 -1.29 -3.51
CA ASP A 317 19.59 -2.32 -2.53
C ASP A 317 18.33 -3.10 -2.97
N PHE A 318 17.30 -2.40 -3.45
CA PHE A 318 16.10 -3.03 -4.01
C PHE A 318 16.43 -3.95 -5.19
N HIS A 319 17.15 -3.46 -6.19
CA HIS A 319 17.51 -4.26 -7.36
C HIS A 319 18.40 -5.46 -6.99
N THR A 320 19.27 -5.30 -5.99
CA THR A 320 20.11 -6.40 -5.49
C THR A 320 19.27 -7.48 -4.83
N ASN A 321 18.35 -7.10 -3.96
CA ASN A 321 17.48 -8.03 -3.24
C ASN A 321 16.45 -8.70 -4.16
N MET A 322 15.98 -8.00 -5.19
CA MET A 322 15.05 -8.55 -6.20
C MET A 322 15.61 -9.75 -6.97
N LYS A 323 16.94 -9.89 -7.08
CA LYS A 323 17.55 -11.04 -7.78
C LYS A 323 17.21 -12.38 -7.16
N THR A 324 16.89 -12.41 -5.87
CA THR A 324 16.53 -13.62 -5.12
C THR A 324 15.09 -13.58 -4.61
N ALA A 325 14.33 -12.54 -4.92
CA ALA A 325 12.97 -12.39 -4.45
C ALA A 325 12.02 -13.41 -5.13
N ILE A 326 11.06 -13.89 -4.37
CA ILE A 326 10.07 -14.87 -4.79
C ILE A 326 8.79 -14.12 -5.17
N VAL A 327 8.30 -14.37 -6.37
CA VAL A 327 6.96 -13.96 -6.81
C VAL A 327 5.98 -15.07 -6.47
N LEU A 328 4.88 -14.73 -5.82
CA LEU A 328 3.84 -15.68 -5.41
C LEU A 328 2.75 -15.83 -6.49
N ASP A 329 2.19 -17.03 -6.59
CA ASP A 329 0.98 -17.28 -7.38
C ASP A 329 -0.26 -16.85 -6.59
N TRP A 330 -0.66 -15.59 -6.77
CA TRP A 330 -1.82 -15.02 -6.06
C TRP A 330 -3.15 -15.62 -6.47
N ASP A 331 -3.29 -16.19 -7.67
CA ASP A 331 -4.51 -16.88 -8.08
C ASP A 331 -4.67 -18.18 -7.29
N ALA A 332 -3.62 -18.98 -7.19
CA ALA A 332 -3.61 -20.20 -6.38
C ALA A 332 -3.85 -19.89 -4.89
N ILE A 333 -3.19 -18.88 -4.34
CA ILE A 333 -3.33 -18.46 -2.94
C ILE A 333 -4.76 -18.00 -2.68
N ASN A 334 -5.30 -17.09 -3.47
CA ASN A 334 -6.62 -16.50 -3.25
C ASN A 334 -7.76 -17.50 -3.39
N ALA A 335 -7.60 -18.54 -4.22
CA ALA A 335 -8.56 -19.65 -4.32
C ALA A 335 -8.76 -20.39 -2.98
N LYS A 336 -7.75 -20.43 -2.11
CA LYS A 336 -7.75 -21.14 -0.83
C LYS A 336 -7.70 -20.19 0.39
N ARG A 337 -7.54 -18.90 0.18
CA ARG A 337 -7.31 -17.91 1.25
C ARG A 337 -8.34 -17.93 2.38
N PRO A 338 -9.67 -18.04 2.13
CA PRO A 338 -10.66 -18.09 3.22
C PRO A 338 -10.48 -19.29 4.14
N GLU A 339 -10.16 -20.47 3.57
CA GLU A 339 -9.84 -21.66 4.31
C GLU A 339 -8.59 -21.47 5.18
N TRP A 340 -7.51 -20.95 4.58
CA TRP A 340 -6.25 -20.72 5.30
C TRP A 340 -6.41 -19.71 6.44
N ASN A 341 -7.15 -18.63 6.23
CA ASN A 341 -7.44 -17.66 7.29
C ASN A 341 -8.18 -18.32 8.48
N SER A 342 -9.21 -19.14 8.18
CA SER A 342 -9.93 -19.88 9.23
C SER A 342 -9.03 -20.86 9.98
N ARG A 343 -8.15 -21.57 9.27
CA ARG A 343 -7.17 -22.49 9.88
C ARG A 343 -6.16 -21.74 10.73
N TRP A 344 -5.60 -20.63 10.20
CA TRP A 344 -4.64 -19.80 10.92
C TRP A 344 -5.21 -19.34 12.26
N ASN A 345 -6.38 -18.72 12.24
CA ASN A 345 -7.03 -18.23 13.45
C ASN A 345 -7.37 -19.34 14.46
N LYS A 346 -7.69 -20.55 14.00
CA LYS A 346 -8.06 -21.68 14.88
C LYS A 346 -6.86 -22.46 15.40
N MET A 347 -5.78 -22.58 14.62
CA MET A 347 -4.69 -23.50 14.92
C MET A 347 -3.45 -22.79 15.42
N ILE A 348 -3.21 -21.56 14.99
CA ILE A 348 -1.96 -20.84 15.23
C ILE A 348 -2.14 -19.71 16.25
N GLU A 349 -3.14 -18.86 16.08
CA GLU A 349 -3.34 -17.65 16.92
C GLU A 349 -4.18 -17.89 18.20
N ARG A 350 -4.35 -19.11 18.62
CA ARG A 350 -5.10 -19.42 19.85
C ARG A 350 -4.24 -19.26 21.09
#